data_93056588fbe75e0524d467a653e9c2d9
#
_entry.id   93056588fbe75e0524d467a653e9c2d9
#
_cell.length_a   1.000
_cell.length_b   1.000
_cell.length_c   1.000
_cell.angle_alpha   90.00
_cell.angle_beta   90.00
_cell.angle_gamma   90.00
#
_symmetry.space_group_name_H-M   'P 1'
#
loop_
_entity.id
_entity.type
_entity.pdbx_description
1 polymer ?
#
loop_
_entity_poly.entity_id
_entity_poly.type
_entity_poly.pdbx_seq_one_letter_code
_entity_poly.pdbx_strand_id
1 'polypeptide(L)'
;MDEVMADTLAEHLRRYNHEFDEALTTEDLAGKNLWEVTPMDRQEQLRAFLDAEDFFADLPLIPGSQEVLRSLVQRFEVFIATAAMSVPNSFAAKYHWLQRHFSFIPPTHYVFCGNKNILRADYLIDDLPRNLQRFEGHGILFSAPHNLAVTGFTRVDNWQEVAAFFEAVKD
;
A
#
# COMPACT_ATOMS: atom_id res chain seq x y z
N MET A 1 -3.82 0.80 0.03
CA MET A 1 -3.77 -0.56 -0.56
C MET A 1 -2.33 -0.96 -0.79
N ASP A 2 -1.65 -0.30 -1.73
CA ASP A 2 -0.25 -0.58 -2.06
C ASP A 2 0.63 -0.34 -0.81
N GLU A 3 1.66 -1.14 -0.57
CA GLU A 3 2.57 -1.16 0.60
C GLU A 3 1.90 -1.33 1.99
N VAL A 4 0.59 -1.49 2.03
CA VAL A 4 -0.16 -1.74 3.27
C VAL A 4 -0.82 -3.11 3.26
N MET A 5 -1.41 -3.51 2.14
CA MET A 5 -2.12 -4.78 1.95
C MET A 5 -1.45 -5.64 0.87
N ALA A 6 -0.99 -4.99 -0.19
CA ALA A 6 -0.31 -5.58 -1.33
C ALA A 6 1.14 -5.11 -1.36
N ASP A 7 2.08 -6.04 -1.53
CA ASP A 7 3.51 -5.77 -1.64
C ASP A 7 3.88 -5.41 -3.08
N THR A 8 3.61 -4.15 -3.41
CA THR A 8 3.90 -3.59 -4.75
C THR A 8 5.40 -3.49 -5.00
N LEU A 9 6.17 -3.20 -3.93
CA LEU A 9 7.61 -3.11 -4.02
C LEU A 9 8.26 -4.46 -4.35
N ALA A 10 7.80 -5.55 -3.77
CA ALA A 10 8.31 -6.88 -4.10
C ALA A 10 8.16 -7.20 -5.59
N GLU A 11 7.00 -6.91 -6.19
CA GLU A 11 6.80 -7.11 -7.63
C GLU A 11 7.67 -6.17 -8.47
N HIS A 12 7.83 -4.93 -8.03
CA HIS A 12 8.68 -3.96 -8.73
C HIS A 12 10.15 -4.38 -8.72
N LEU A 13 10.66 -4.82 -7.56
CA LEU A 13 12.02 -5.35 -7.42
C LEU A 13 12.21 -6.62 -8.26
N ARG A 14 11.23 -7.54 -8.24
CA ARG A 14 11.26 -8.75 -9.04
C ARG A 14 11.43 -8.44 -10.53
N ARG A 15 10.63 -7.50 -11.07
CA ARG A 15 10.72 -7.08 -12.48
C ARG A 15 12.03 -6.37 -12.79
N TYR A 16 12.43 -5.46 -11.91
CA TYR A 16 13.71 -4.73 -12.04
C TYR A 16 14.90 -5.69 -12.08
N ASN A 17 14.99 -6.58 -11.11
CA ASN A 17 16.07 -7.54 -11.01
C ASN A 17 16.12 -8.49 -12.22
N HIS A 18 14.96 -8.93 -12.70
CA HIS A 18 14.89 -9.76 -13.90
C HIS A 18 15.35 -9.02 -15.17
N GLU A 19 14.93 -7.76 -15.34
CA GLU A 19 15.22 -6.98 -16.54
C GLU A 19 16.69 -6.56 -16.63
N PHE A 20 17.29 -6.22 -15.48
CA PHE A 20 18.65 -5.67 -15.44
C PHE A 20 19.70 -6.65 -14.93
N ASP A 21 19.34 -7.92 -14.73
CA ASP A 21 20.21 -8.96 -14.17
C ASP A 21 20.88 -8.52 -12.86
N GLU A 22 20.07 -7.95 -11.97
CA GLU A 22 20.49 -7.47 -10.65
C GLU A 22 19.81 -8.27 -9.52
N ALA A 23 20.18 -7.99 -8.27
CA ALA A 23 19.67 -8.65 -7.09
C ALA A 23 19.36 -7.64 -5.95
N LEU A 24 18.76 -6.49 -6.31
CA LEU A 24 18.34 -5.49 -5.33
C LEU A 24 17.30 -6.09 -4.38
N THR A 25 17.48 -5.78 -3.10
CA THR A 25 16.57 -6.15 -2.00
C THR A 25 15.97 -4.90 -1.36
N THR A 26 15.02 -5.07 -0.46
CA THR A 26 14.45 -3.97 0.32
C THR A 26 15.47 -3.30 1.23
N GLU A 27 16.46 -4.04 1.72
CA GLU A 27 17.57 -3.54 2.54
C GLU A 27 18.47 -2.58 1.76
N ASP A 28 18.66 -2.83 0.48
CA ASP A 28 19.49 -1.97 -0.38
C ASP A 28 18.87 -0.59 -0.62
N LEU A 29 17.56 -0.45 -0.41
CA LEU A 29 16.88 0.84 -0.51
C LEU A 29 17.28 1.82 0.61
N ALA A 30 17.71 1.31 1.77
CA ALA A 30 18.24 2.11 2.88
C ALA A 30 17.38 3.33 3.26
N GLY A 31 16.07 3.16 3.30
CA GLY A 31 15.11 4.23 3.63
C GLY A 31 14.69 5.12 2.46
N LYS A 32 15.09 4.77 1.24
CA LYS A 32 14.71 5.46 0.00
C LYS A 32 13.63 4.66 -0.74
N ASN A 33 12.97 5.30 -1.68
CA ASN A 33 12.13 4.58 -2.64
C ASN A 33 12.98 4.03 -3.81
N LEU A 34 12.43 3.07 -4.54
CA LEU A 34 13.13 2.42 -5.64
C LEU A 34 13.57 3.42 -6.73
N TRP A 35 12.81 4.48 -6.99
CA TRP A 35 13.15 5.51 -7.96
C TRP A 35 14.40 6.30 -7.58
N GLU A 36 14.66 6.50 -6.29
CA GLU A 36 15.82 7.25 -5.80
C GLU A 36 17.13 6.46 -5.90
N VAL A 37 17.05 5.14 -5.88
CA VAL A 37 18.22 4.26 -5.98
C VAL A 37 18.48 3.79 -7.42
N THR A 38 17.46 3.88 -8.29
CA THR A 38 17.58 3.44 -9.68
C THR A 38 18.28 4.49 -10.55
N PRO A 39 19.25 4.10 -11.39
CA PRO A 39 19.86 4.98 -12.37
C PRO A 39 18.83 5.66 -13.28
N MET A 40 19.13 6.91 -13.69
CA MET A 40 18.19 7.74 -14.45
C MET A 40 17.77 7.11 -15.79
N ASP A 41 18.68 6.42 -16.45
CA ASP A 41 18.46 5.75 -17.74
C ASP A 41 17.52 4.53 -17.64
N ARG A 42 17.23 4.05 -16.41
CA ARG A 42 16.33 2.93 -16.15
C ARG A 42 14.96 3.35 -15.61
N GLN A 43 14.78 4.61 -15.26
CA GLN A 43 13.53 5.08 -14.62
C GLN A 43 12.32 4.99 -15.56
N GLU A 44 12.51 5.16 -16.86
CA GLU A 44 11.46 4.95 -17.85
C GLU A 44 10.96 3.51 -17.84
N GLN A 45 11.86 2.53 -17.70
CA GLN A 45 11.50 1.12 -17.59
C GLN A 45 10.74 0.81 -16.28
N LEU A 46 11.14 1.43 -15.15
CA LEU A 46 10.36 1.32 -13.90
C LEU A 46 8.92 1.81 -14.10
N ARG A 47 8.74 2.90 -14.83
CA ARG A 47 7.41 3.41 -15.13
C ARG A 47 6.64 2.45 -16.03
N ALA A 48 7.29 1.90 -17.06
CA ALA A 48 6.69 0.93 -17.96
C ALA A 48 6.20 -0.32 -17.24
N PHE A 49 6.90 -0.78 -16.18
CA PHE A 49 6.42 -1.90 -15.35
C PHE A 49 5.09 -1.57 -14.68
N LEU A 50 4.97 -0.37 -14.07
CA LEU A 50 3.72 0.04 -13.42
C LEU A 50 2.55 0.18 -14.41
N ASP A 51 2.84 0.61 -15.63
CA ASP A 51 1.83 0.81 -16.67
C ASP A 51 1.41 -0.50 -17.36
N ALA A 52 2.14 -1.61 -17.11
CA ALA A 52 1.79 -2.93 -17.63
C ALA A 52 0.50 -3.45 -16.98
N GLU A 53 -0.41 -4.00 -17.78
CA GLU A 53 -1.74 -4.48 -17.35
C GLU A 53 -1.66 -5.58 -16.28
N ASP A 54 -0.60 -6.39 -16.30
CA ASP A 54 -0.38 -7.52 -15.40
C ASP A 54 0.34 -7.16 -14.10
N PHE A 55 0.90 -5.94 -13.99
CA PHE A 55 1.71 -5.57 -12.81
C PHE A 55 0.95 -5.70 -11.50
N PHE A 56 -0.30 -5.24 -11.47
CA PHE A 56 -1.14 -5.28 -10.27
C PHE A 56 -2.03 -6.53 -10.17
N ALA A 57 -1.91 -7.46 -11.13
CA ALA A 57 -2.82 -8.58 -11.20
C ALA A 57 -2.57 -9.64 -10.12
N ASP A 58 -1.32 -9.84 -9.71
CA ASP A 58 -0.95 -10.93 -8.80
C ASP A 58 0.11 -10.51 -7.74
N LEU A 59 -0.11 -9.33 -7.15
CA LEU A 59 0.76 -8.81 -6.11
C LEU A 59 0.76 -9.72 -4.88
N PRO A 60 1.92 -9.94 -4.24
CA PRO A 60 1.98 -10.63 -2.95
C PRO A 60 1.17 -9.87 -1.89
N LEU A 61 0.61 -10.61 -0.95
CA LEU A 61 -0.05 -10.03 0.23
C LEU A 61 1.00 -9.57 1.25
N ILE A 62 0.77 -8.42 1.87
CA ILE A 62 1.47 -8.10 3.12
C ILE A 62 0.98 -9.06 4.21
N PRO A 63 1.90 -9.80 4.89
CA PRO A 63 1.54 -10.81 5.87
C PRO A 63 0.61 -10.29 6.98
N GLY A 64 -0.43 -11.07 7.32
CA GLY A 64 -1.41 -10.73 8.34
C GLY A 64 -2.54 -9.81 7.88
N SER A 65 -2.44 -9.17 6.70
CA SER A 65 -3.43 -8.21 6.22
C SER A 65 -4.85 -8.78 6.13
N GLN A 66 -5.00 -9.99 5.61
CA GLN A 66 -6.31 -10.64 5.47
C GLN A 66 -6.94 -10.99 6.81
N GLU A 67 -6.15 -11.54 7.72
CA GLU A 67 -6.61 -11.99 9.03
C GLU A 67 -7.10 -10.79 9.87
N VAL A 68 -6.25 -9.77 9.98
CA VAL A 68 -6.56 -8.58 10.79
C VAL A 68 -7.73 -7.81 10.20
N LEU A 69 -7.77 -7.59 8.88
CA LEU A 69 -8.91 -6.90 8.24
C LEU A 69 -10.22 -7.69 8.40
N ARG A 70 -10.16 -9.03 8.36
CA ARG A 70 -11.35 -9.86 8.61
C ARG A 70 -11.88 -9.70 10.04
N SER A 71 -11.01 -9.48 11.01
CA SER A 71 -11.40 -9.14 12.37
C SER A 71 -11.95 -7.71 12.47
N LEU A 72 -11.29 -6.75 11.85
CA LEU A 72 -11.67 -5.33 11.92
C LEU A 72 -13.05 -5.07 11.32
N VAL A 73 -13.44 -5.72 10.23
CA VAL A 73 -14.78 -5.54 9.63
C VAL A 73 -15.93 -6.01 10.50
N GLN A 74 -15.66 -6.71 11.61
CA GLN A 74 -16.69 -7.09 12.58
C GLN A 74 -17.05 -5.93 13.54
N ARG A 75 -16.16 -4.94 13.67
CA ARG A 75 -16.28 -3.81 14.60
C ARG A 75 -16.31 -2.46 13.92
N PHE A 76 -15.71 -2.35 12.74
CA PHE A 76 -15.53 -1.09 12.02
C PHE A 76 -16.08 -1.19 10.60
N GLU A 77 -16.56 -0.08 10.08
CA GLU A 77 -16.84 0.08 8.66
C GLU A 77 -15.51 0.32 7.93
N VAL A 78 -15.04 -0.67 7.17
CA VAL A 78 -13.71 -0.66 6.52
C VAL A 78 -13.85 -0.34 5.05
N PHE A 79 -13.11 0.69 4.60
CA PHE A 79 -12.96 1.06 3.19
C PHE A 79 -11.53 0.84 2.73
N ILE A 80 -11.34 0.47 1.48
CA ILE A 80 -10.02 0.34 0.86
C ILE A 80 -9.82 1.46 -0.13
N ALA A 81 -8.92 2.40 0.20
CA ALA A 81 -8.57 3.51 -0.67
C ALA A 81 -7.26 3.26 -1.42
N THR A 82 -7.27 3.45 -2.73
CA THR A 82 -6.08 3.32 -3.59
C THR A 82 -5.96 4.52 -4.53
N ALA A 83 -4.72 5.05 -4.67
CA ALA A 83 -4.41 6.16 -5.58
C ALA A 83 -4.25 5.69 -7.05
N ALA A 84 -5.17 4.85 -7.52
CA ALA A 84 -5.09 4.20 -8.83
C ALA A 84 -5.15 5.17 -10.01
N MET A 85 -5.62 6.41 -9.82
CA MET A 85 -5.68 7.42 -10.88
C MET A 85 -4.30 7.81 -11.43
N SER A 86 -3.23 7.59 -10.67
CA SER A 86 -1.85 7.79 -11.16
C SER A 86 -1.39 6.72 -12.16
N VAL A 87 -2.06 5.56 -12.16
CA VAL A 87 -1.80 4.42 -13.04
C VAL A 87 -3.15 3.84 -13.50
N PRO A 88 -3.84 4.44 -14.48
CA PRO A 88 -5.19 4.04 -14.87
C PRO A 88 -5.32 2.58 -15.33
N ASN A 89 -4.29 2.01 -15.95
CA ASN A 89 -4.25 0.60 -16.36
C ASN A 89 -4.35 -0.36 -15.16
N SER A 90 -4.10 0.12 -13.93
CA SER A 90 -4.19 -0.70 -12.71
C SER A 90 -5.63 -0.97 -12.22
N PHE A 91 -6.65 -0.27 -12.72
CA PHE A 91 -8.01 -0.30 -12.15
C PHE A 91 -8.61 -1.70 -12.12
N ALA A 92 -8.68 -2.35 -13.26
CA ALA A 92 -9.26 -3.68 -13.35
C ALA A 92 -8.45 -4.71 -12.54
N ALA A 93 -7.13 -4.66 -12.65
CA ALA A 93 -6.23 -5.56 -11.93
C ALA A 93 -6.38 -5.40 -10.41
N LYS A 94 -6.34 -4.18 -9.88
CA LYS A 94 -6.55 -3.90 -8.45
C LYS A 94 -7.95 -4.31 -7.98
N TYR A 95 -8.98 -4.04 -8.77
CA TYR A 95 -10.34 -4.48 -8.45
C TYR A 95 -10.43 -6.00 -8.32
N HIS A 96 -9.92 -6.75 -9.30
CA HIS A 96 -9.96 -8.21 -9.27
C HIS A 96 -9.06 -8.79 -8.17
N TRP A 97 -7.91 -8.18 -7.90
CA TRP A 97 -7.03 -8.55 -6.79
C TRP A 97 -7.75 -8.40 -5.43
N LEU A 98 -8.44 -7.29 -5.21
CA LEU A 98 -9.25 -7.06 -4.00
C LEU A 98 -10.38 -8.09 -3.88
N GLN A 99 -11.09 -8.38 -4.97
CA GLN A 99 -12.14 -9.39 -4.97
C GLN A 99 -11.61 -10.79 -4.64
N ARG A 100 -10.42 -11.13 -5.09
CA ARG A 100 -9.78 -12.43 -4.83
C ARG A 100 -9.32 -12.56 -3.38
N HIS A 101 -8.70 -11.53 -2.85
CA HIS A 101 -8.03 -11.60 -1.56
C HIS A 101 -8.87 -11.06 -0.40
N PHE A 102 -9.78 -10.12 -0.65
CA PHE A 102 -10.56 -9.42 0.37
C PHE A 102 -12.07 -9.41 0.06
N SER A 103 -12.59 -10.54 -0.44
CA SER A 103 -14.00 -10.71 -0.80
C SER A 103 -14.99 -10.46 0.35
N PHE A 104 -14.54 -10.43 1.58
CA PHE A 104 -15.33 -10.08 2.77
C PHE A 104 -15.54 -8.56 2.94
N ILE A 105 -14.86 -7.73 2.16
CA ILE A 105 -15.10 -6.29 2.06
C ILE A 105 -15.88 -6.04 0.76
N PRO A 106 -17.10 -5.47 0.83
CA PRO A 106 -17.92 -5.32 -0.36
C PRO A 106 -17.31 -4.34 -1.36
N PRO A 107 -17.48 -4.52 -2.68
CA PRO A 107 -16.93 -3.63 -3.70
C PRO A 107 -17.36 -2.17 -3.58
N THR A 108 -18.50 -1.91 -2.95
CA THR A 108 -18.99 -0.56 -2.65
C THR A 108 -18.10 0.19 -1.66
N HIS A 109 -17.20 -0.52 -0.96
CA HIS A 109 -16.21 0.04 -0.05
C HIS A 109 -14.83 0.23 -0.71
N TYR A 110 -14.69 0.01 -2.02
CA TYR A 110 -13.45 0.28 -2.74
C TYR A 110 -13.47 1.70 -3.30
N VAL A 111 -12.48 2.50 -2.89
CA VAL A 111 -12.34 3.91 -3.27
C VAL A 111 -11.11 4.06 -4.18
N PHE A 112 -11.36 4.17 -5.47
CA PHE A 112 -10.33 4.46 -6.48
C PHE A 112 -10.24 5.97 -6.65
N CYS A 113 -9.19 6.59 -6.13
CA CYS A 113 -9.02 8.03 -6.12
C CYS A 113 -7.62 8.44 -6.58
N GLY A 114 -7.41 9.72 -6.86
CA GLY A 114 -6.09 10.30 -7.14
C GLY A 114 -5.51 11.02 -5.92
N ASN A 115 -6.39 11.58 -5.10
CA ASN A 115 -6.01 12.36 -3.94
C ASN A 115 -6.80 11.90 -2.70
N LYS A 116 -6.11 11.31 -1.74
CA LYS A 116 -6.72 10.79 -0.51
C LYS A 116 -7.16 11.89 0.47
N ASN A 117 -6.83 13.15 0.24
CA ASN A 117 -7.29 14.27 1.09
C ASN A 117 -8.81 14.48 1.07
N ILE A 118 -9.52 13.86 0.11
CA ILE A 118 -10.98 13.88 0.05
C ILE A 118 -11.65 12.90 1.01
N LEU A 119 -10.87 11.96 1.56
CA LEU A 119 -11.42 10.94 2.46
C LEU A 119 -11.83 11.54 3.79
N ARG A 120 -12.96 11.08 4.29
CA ARG A 120 -13.46 11.38 5.63
C ARG A 120 -13.70 10.05 6.33
N ALA A 121 -12.91 9.79 7.36
CA ALA A 121 -13.02 8.61 8.21
C ALA A 121 -12.35 8.91 9.55
N ASP A 122 -12.57 8.08 10.56
CA ASP A 122 -11.94 8.24 11.87
C ASP A 122 -10.46 7.88 11.83
N TYR A 123 -10.09 6.87 11.02
CA TYR A 123 -8.74 6.34 10.90
C TYR A 123 -8.33 6.20 9.43
N LEU A 124 -7.07 6.45 9.14
CA LEU A 124 -6.43 6.13 7.86
C LEU A 124 -5.10 5.45 8.09
N ILE A 125 -4.96 4.22 7.61
CA ILE A 125 -3.68 3.49 7.56
C ILE A 125 -3.08 3.69 6.16
N ASP A 126 -1.89 4.28 6.09
CA ASP A 126 -1.21 4.59 4.82
C ASP A 126 0.30 4.55 5.00
N ASP A 127 1.04 4.18 3.95
CA ASP A 127 2.50 4.18 3.92
C ASP A 127 3.11 5.55 3.54
N LEU A 128 2.29 6.47 2.98
CA LEU A 128 2.74 7.77 2.50
C LEU A 128 2.39 8.88 3.49
N PRO A 129 3.38 9.50 4.15
CA PRO A 129 3.16 10.60 5.11
C PRO A 129 2.32 11.74 4.56
N ARG A 130 2.46 12.07 3.27
CA ARG A 130 1.69 13.14 2.61
C ARG A 130 0.18 12.92 2.63
N ASN A 131 -0.27 11.66 2.66
CA ASN A 131 -1.69 11.32 2.75
C ASN A 131 -2.20 11.50 4.18
N LEU A 132 -1.36 11.26 5.17
CA LEU A 132 -1.70 11.37 6.59
C LEU A 132 -1.65 12.82 7.10
N GLN A 133 -0.72 13.65 6.58
CA GLN A 133 -0.56 15.05 7.01
C GLN A 133 -1.80 15.92 6.83
N ARG A 134 -2.66 15.59 5.86
CA ARG A 134 -3.87 16.34 5.52
C ARG A 134 -5.16 15.58 5.83
N PHE A 135 -5.02 14.43 6.46
CA PHE A 135 -6.16 13.65 6.89
C PHE A 135 -6.71 14.23 8.19
N GLU A 136 -8.03 14.46 8.26
CA GLU A 136 -8.66 15.10 9.42
C GLU A 136 -8.90 14.15 10.60
N GLY A 137 -8.88 12.83 10.36
CA GLY A 137 -8.95 11.80 11.39
C GLY A 137 -7.58 11.42 11.95
N HIS A 138 -7.51 10.22 12.56
CA HIS A 138 -6.26 9.69 13.10
C HIS A 138 -5.47 8.95 12.01
N GLY A 139 -4.36 9.55 11.56
CA GLY A 139 -3.45 8.95 10.58
C GLY A 139 -2.49 7.96 11.24
N ILE A 140 -2.41 6.74 10.69
CA ILE A 140 -1.51 5.67 11.13
C ILE A 140 -0.54 5.38 10.00
N LEU A 141 0.76 5.61 10.23
CA LEU A 141 1.80 5.34 9.26
C LEU A 141 2.18 3.86 9.30
N PHE A 142 1.91 3.16 8.22
CA PHE A 142 2.38 1.78 8.03
C PHE A 142 3.81 1.81 7.53
N SER A 143 4.72 1.09 8.21
CA SER A 143 6.14 1.08 7.88
C SER A 143 6.39 0.42 6.51
N ALA A 144 7.13 1.15 5.68
CA ALA A 144 7.63 0.69 4.39
C ALA A 144 9.06 1.21 4.21
N PRO A 145 9.89 0.61 3.35
CA PRO A 145 11.31 1.00 3.20
C PRO A 145 11.51 2.51 3.00
N HIS A 146 10.65 3.16 2.22
CA HIS A 146 10.77 4.58 1.88
C HIS A 146 10.37 5.55 3.00
N ASN A 147 9.77 5.07 4.09
CA ASN A 147 9.29 5.95 5.16
C ASN A 147 9.97 5.74 6.53
N LEU A 148 11.00 4.89 6.61
CA LEU A 148 11.63 4.50 7.89
C LEU A 148 12.17 5.70 8.70
N ALA A 149 12.65 6.75 8.03
CA ALA A 149 13.17 7.97 8.67
C ALA A 149 12.06 8.96 9.08
N VAL A 150 10.82 8.73 8.70
CA VAL A 150 9.71 9.64 8.98
C VAL A 150 9.28 9.52 10.43
N THR A 151 9.06 10.66 11.10
CA THR A 151 8.62 10.76 12.49
C THR A 151 7.35 11.61 12.60
N GLY A 152 6.73 11.63 13.78
CA GLY A 152 5.58 12.51 14.05
C GLY A 152 4.21 11.90 13.74
N PHE A 153 4.15 10.60 13.44
CA PHE A 153 2.90 9.84 13.26
C PHE A 153 2.81 8.69 14.26
N THR A 154 1.59 8.26 14.55
CA THR A 154 1.37 6.92 15.09
C THR A 154 1.85 5.93 14.05
N ARG A 155 2.81 5.06 14.41
CA ARG A 155 3.43 4.11 13.49
C ARG A 155 3.05 2.68 13.86
N VAL A 156 2.90 1.86 12.85
CA VAL A 156 2.77 0.41 12.94
C VAL A 156 3.73 -0.24 11.93
N ASP A 157 4.41 -1.30 12.33
CA ASP A 157 5.41 -1.96 11.49
C ASP A 157 4.84 -3.20 10.76
N ASN A 158 3.68 -3.67 11.20
CA ASN A 158 3.02 -4.85 10.65
C ASN A 158 1.54 -4.90 11.05
N TRP A 159 0.82 -5.87 10.50
CA TRP A 159 -0.61 -6.03 10.75
C TRP A 159 -0.93 -6.51 12.17
N GLN A 160 -0.01 -7.14 12.88
CA GLN A 160 -0.19 -7.50 14.30
C GLN A 160 -0.23 -6.24 15.17
N GLU A 161 0.57 -5.24 14.85
CA GLU A 161 0.54 -3.94 15.54
C GLU A 161 -0.71 -3.14 15.18
N VAL A 162 -1.22 -3.25 13.94
CA VAL A 162 -2.54 -2.72 13.58
C VAL A 162 -3.63 -3.36 14.45
N ALA A 163 -3.62 -4.68 14.60
CA ALA A 163 -4.58 -5.36 15.46
C ALA A 163 -4.51 -4.86 16.90
N ALA A 164 -3.31 -4.80 17.49
CA ALA A 164 -3.09 -4.31 18.84
C ALA A 164 -3.55 -2.86 19.04
N PHE A 165 -3.31 -1.99 18.04
CA PHE A 165 -3.79 -0.62 18.07
C PHE A 165 -5.32 -0.56 18.16
N PHE A 166 -6.03 -1.30 17.31
CA PHE A 166 -7.49 -1.27 17.28
C PHE A 166 -8.15 -2.06 18.41
N GLU A 167 -7.45 -2.99 19.07
CA GLU A 167 -7.91 -3.60 20.33
C GLU A 167 -7.99 -2.58 21.47
N ALA A 168 -7.10 -1.59 21.48
CA ALA A 168 -7.10 -0.52 22.48
C ALA A 168 -8.13 0.58 22.21
N VAL A 169 -8.69 0.65 21.00
CA VAL A 169 -9.78 1.58 20.64
C VAL A 169 -11.07 1.09 21.28
N LYS A 170 -11.65 1.91 22.15
CA LYS A 170 -12.96 1.65 22.75
C LYS A 170 -14.07 2.05 21.78
N ASP A 171 -15.09 1.25 21.71
CA ASP A 171 -16.34 1.52 20.98
C ASP A 171 -17.05 2.74 21.53
#